data_83f6c3634613fc474b67e011ae3f1e98
#
_entry.id   83f6c3634613fc474b67e011ae3f1e98
#
_cell.length_a   1.000
_cell.length_b   1.000
_cell.length_c   1.000
_cell.angle_alpha   90.00
_cell.angle_beta   90.00
_cell.angle_gamma   90.00
#
_symmetry.space_group_name_H-M   'P 1'
#
loop_
_entity.id
_entity.type
_entity.pdbx_description
1 polymer ?
#
loop_
_entity_poly.entity_id
_entity_poly.type
_entity_poly.pdbx_seq_one_letter_code
_entity_poly.pdbx_strand_id
1 'polypeptide(L)'
;GSDIHRYALLGPYVPGTVWGHEFSGEVVAVGKNVTKVKVGQKVTACPALYCGKCDSCKKAKFAQCENLGVIGQHHQGAFAEYIVMEEENVVPVPENVSYDAAAMVEPSCVVAHGYYKVNLDPGDTVAVVGCGTIGLLAIQWAKIFGASKVIAIDIDDAKLELAKKLGADETINSRNKEPFEEVHKVNGGKGVDVAVESAGTPITSAQTFSLADKGGRVLFVGIPYGDVMVKRLYFEKIVRNELKVYGSWNAISAPFPGKEWTSTVHFISNGQLKMDPLITHRLPLSKGVEA
;
A
#
# COMPACT_ATOMS: atom_id res chain seq x y z
N GLY A 1 6.21 -7.63 -0.76
CA GLY A 1 5.18 -8.44 -1.42
C GLY A 1 5.59 -8.86 -2.81
N SER A 2 5.76 -7.92 -3.76
CA SER A 2 6.03 -8.23 -5.17
C SER A 2 7.34 -9.01 -5.40
N ASP A 3 8.41 -8.67 -4.69
CA ASP A 3 9.71 -9.35 -4.83
C ASP A 3 9.66 -10.81 -4.39
N ILE A 4 8.94 -11.11 -3.29
CA ILE A 4 8.78 -12.49 -2.80
C ILE A 4 8.10 -13.38 -3.85
N HIS A 5 7.02 -12.92 -4.46
CA HIS A 5 6.34 -13.68 -5.50
C HIS A 5 7.18 -13.85 -6.76
N ARG A 6 7.94 -12.83 -7.13
CA ARG A 6 8.85 -12.93 -8.26
C ARG A 6 9.99 -13.89 -7.99
N TYR A 7 10.57 -13.86 -6.81
CA TYR A 7 11.60 -14.81 -6.43
C TYR A 7 11.09 -16.24 -6.45
N ALA A 8 9.91 -16.48 -5.90
CA ALA A 8 9.36 -17.83 -5.76
C ALA A 8 8.76 -18.41 -7.05
N LEU A 9 8.13 -17.60 -7.92
CA LEU A 9 7.25 -18.11 -8.97
C LEU A 9 7.45 -17.49 -10.36
N LEU A 10 7.68 -16.17 -10.45
CA LEU A 10 7.56 -15.44 -11.71
C LEU A 10 8.92 -15.09 -12.36
N GLY A 11 9.99 -15.09 -11.59
CA GLY A 11 11.30 -14.61 -12.03
C GLY A 11 11.39 -13.06 -12.15
N PRO A 12 12.58 -12.53 -12.47
CA PRO A 12 12.82 -11.11 -12.60
C PRO A 12 12.10 -10.51 -13.82
N TYR A 13 11.75 -9.24 -13.76
CA TYR A 13 11.27 -8.48 -14.94
C TYR A 13 12.39 -8.33 -15.98
N VAL A 14 13.60 -8.02 -15.50
CA VAL A 14 14.80 -7.91 -16.33
C VAL A 14 15.87 -8.79 -15.70
N PRO A 15 16.44 -9.76 -16.43
CA PRO A 15 17.52 -10.61 -15.95
C PRO A 15 18.74 -9.79 -15.47
N GLY A 16 19.30 -10.15 -14.31
CA GLY A 16 20.47 -9.48 -13.74
C GLY A 16 20.17 -8.17 -12.99
N THR A 17 18.89 -7.81 -12.83
CA THR A 17 18.51 -6.64 -12.02
C THR A 17 18.66 -6.95 -10.53
N VAL A 18 19.29 -6.05 -9.79
CA VAL A 18 19.23 -6.03 -8.32
C VAL A 18 17.82 -5.61 -7.92
N TRP A 19 17.20 -6.36 -7.02
CA TRP A 19 15.83 -6.13 -6.56
C TRP A 19 15.76 -5.13 -5.40
N GLY A 20 14.56 -4.91 -4.87
CA GLY A 20 14.29 -4.02 -3.74
C GLY A 20 13.86 -2.63 -4.19
N HIS A 21 12.70 -2.20 -3.71
CA HIS A 21 12.10 -0.88 -4.03
C HIS A 21 11.53 -0.19 -2.80
N GLU A 22 11.59 -0.82 -1.64
CA GLU A 22 11.22 -0.30 -0.33
C GLU A 22 12.51 -0.11 0.49
N PHE A 23 12.98 1.12 0.69
CA PHE A 23 14.27 1.36 1.32
C PHE A 23 14.39 2.76 1.94
N SER A 24 15.39 2.89 2.78
CA SER A 24 15.87 4.16 3.31
C SER A 24 17.39 4.16 3.35
N GLY A 25 18.00 5.32 3.40
CA GLY A 25 19.43 5.45 3.45
C GLY A 25 19.89 6.87 3.78
N GLU A 26 21.19 7.06 3.70
CA GLU A 26 21.85 8.35 3.84
C GLU A 26 22.44 8.78 2.50
N VAL A 27 22.30 10.04 2.17
CA VAL A 27 22.91 10.61 0.98
C VAL A 27 24.42 10.68 1.18
N VAL A 28 25.19 9.91 0.43
CA VAL A 28 26.67 9.87 0.54
C VAL A 28 27.36 10.72 -0.53
N ALA A 29 26.69 10.98 -1.65
CA ALA A 29 27.19 11.84 -2.72
C ALA A 29 26.03 12.47 -3.48
N VAL A 30 26.27 13.64 -4.06
CA VAL A 30 25.32 14.36 -4.91
C VAL A 30 25.94 14.83 -6.20
N GLY A 31 25.20 14.82 -7.29
CA GLY A 31 25.63 15.40 -8.57
C GLY A 31 25.72 16.94 -8.48
N LYS A 32 26.46 17.55 -9.38
CA LYS A 32 26.75 19.00 -9.38
C LYS A 32 25.50 19.91 -9.47
N ASN A 33 24.40 19.40 -9.98
CA ASN A 33 23.16 20.16 -10.18
C ASN A 33 22.10 19.84 -9.13
N VAL A 34 22.37 18.94 -8.17
CA VAL A 34 21.43 18.57 -7.11
C VAL A 34 21.28 19.70 -6.12
N THR A 35 20.02 20.03 -5.81
CA THR A 35 19.64 21.14 -4.90
C THR A 35 18.69 20.73 -3.79
N LYS A 36 17.95 19.63 -3.98
CA LYS A 36 16.88 19.18 -3.08
C LYS A 36 17.39 18.47 -1.82
N VAL A 37 18.52 17.81 -1.92
CA VAL A 37 19.16 17.03 -0.83
C VAL A 37 20.64 17.32 -0.72
N LYS A 38 21.22 17.01 0.44
CA LYS A 38 22.66 17.19 0.73
C LYS A 38 23.26 15.92 1.34
N VAL A 39 24.57 15.77 1.24
CA VAL A 39 25.32 14.68 1.88
C VAL A 39 25.06 14.66 3.39
N GLY A 40 24.90 13.47 3.95
CA GLY A 40 24.56 13.21 5.35
C GLY A 40 23.04 13.26 5.64
N GLN A 41 22.21 13.56 4.66
CA GLN A 41 20.75 13.63 4.86
C GLN A 41 20.10 12.25 4.79
N LYS A 42 19.25 11.95 5.77
CA LYS A 42 18.40 10.76 5.77
C LYS A 42 17.30 10.89 4.73
N VAL A 43 17.10 9.83 3.94
CA VAL A 43 16.14 9.83 2.84
C VAL A 43 15.46 8.48 2.68
N THR A 44 14.29 8.48 2.08
CA THR A 44 13.69 7.39 1.33
C THR A 44 13.45 7.84 -0.11
N ALA A 45 12.86 7.02 -0.96
CA ALA A 45 12.61 7.47 -2.32
C ALA A 45 11.43 6.76 -2.99
N CYS A 46 10.79 7.47 -3.91
CA CYS A 46 9.79 6.92 -4.81
C CYS A 46 10.47 6.05 -5.87
N PRO A 47 10.15 4.76 -5.99
CA PRO A 47 10.82 3.87 -6.94
C PRO A 47 10.32 4.02 -8.38
N ALA A 48 9.27 4.78 -8.62
CA ALA A 48 8.63 4.89 -9.92
C ALA A 48 9.36 5.90 -10.83
N LEU A 49 9.61 5.49 -12.06
CA LEU A 49 10.26 6.29 -13.12
C LEU A 49 9.28 6.47 -14.29
N TYR A 50 8.68 7.63 -14.40
CA TYR A 50 7.74 7.95 -15.47
C TYR A 50 8.47 8.58 -16.67
N CYS A 51 7.97 8.39 -17.89
CA CYS A 51 8.68 8.82 -19.10
C CYS A 51 8.53 10.33 -19.43
N GLY A 52 7.62 11.04 -18.80
CA GLY A 52 7.38 12.48 -19.00
C GLY A 52 6.76 12.89 -20.35
N LYS A 53 6.67 11.99 -21.34
CA LYS A 53 6.32 12.33 -22.74
C LYS A 53 5.07 11.67 -23.29
N CYS A 54 4.60 10.54 -22.72
CA CYS A 54 3.36 9.88 -23.17
C CYS A 54 2.11 10.70 -22.78
N ASP A 55 0.98 10.34 -23.34
CA ASP A 55 -0.27 11.08 -23.12
C ASP A 55 -0.73 11.06 -21.68
N SER A 56 -0.49 9.97 -20.95
CA SER A 56 -0.78 9.88 -19.52
C SER A 56 0.10 10.83 -18.72
N CYS A 57 1.40 10.90 -19.00
CA CYS A 57 2.33 11.81 -18.33
C CYS A 57 1.98 13.28 -18.60
N LYS A 58 1.63 13.65 -19.85
CA LYS A 58 1.19 15.00 -20.20
C LYS A 58 -0.09 15.43 -19.45
N LYS A 59 -0.90 14.45 -19.00
CA LYS A 59 -2.10 14.67 -18.19
C LYS A 59 -1.83 14.52 -16.69
N ALA A 60 -0.55 14.46 -16.27
CA ALA A 60 -0.12 14.23 -14.89
C ALA A 60 -0.67 12.93 -14.26
N LYS A 61 -0.97 11.92 -15.07
CA LYS A 61 -1.41 10.59 -14.66
C LYS A 61 -0.23 9.62 -14.67
N PHE A 62 0.76 9.87 -13.82
CA PHE A 62 2.06 9.18 -13.85
C PHE A 62 1.96 7.68 -13.61
N ALA A 63 1.05 7.21 -12.72
CA ALA A 63 0.81 5.79 -12.50
C ALA A 63 0.30 5.03 -13.74
N GLN A 64 -0.22 5.75 -14.73
CA GLN A 64 -0.69 5.22 -16.01
C GLN A 64 0.32 5.44 -17.16
N CYS A 65 1.58 5.73 -16.83
CA CYS A 65 2.63 5.93 -17.82
C CYS A 65 2.83 4.68 -18.67
N GLU A 66 2.82 4.82 -20.00
CA GLU A 66 3.00 3.71 -20.95
C GLU A 66 4.37 3.04 -20.84
N ASN A 67 5.37 3.80 -20.35
CA ASN A 67 6.74 3.33 -20.18
C ASN A 67 7.16 3.49 -18.70
N LEU A 68 6.29 3.10 -17.78
CA LEU A 68 6.58 3.18 -16.36
C LEU A 68 7.69 2.19 -16.00
N GLY A 69 8.83 2.72 -15.55
CA GLY A 69 9.89 1.95 -14.92
C GLY A 69 9.69 1.91 -13.41
N VAL A 70 10.21 0.86 -12.78
CA VAL A 70 10.27 0.74 -11.32
C VAL A 70 11.66 0.28 -10.92
N ILE A 71 12.28 1.01 -10.01
CA ILE A 71 13.55 0.65 -9.38
C ILE A 71 13.36 -0.67 -8.64
N GLY A 72 14.32 -1.58 -8.75
CA GLY A 72 14.21 -2.93 -8.20
C GLY A 72 13.41 -3.92 -9.05
N GLN A 73 12.83 -3.45 -10.17
CA GLN A 73 12.10 -4.30 -11.11
C GLN A 73 12.63 -4.15 -12.54
N HIS A 74 12.63 -2.94 -13.07
CA HIS A 74 13.11 -2.61 -14.43
C HIS A 74 14.49 -1.98 -14.43
N HIS A 75 14.89 -1.42 -13.29
CA HIS A 75 16.18 -0.77 -13.05
C HIS A 75 16.79 -1.34 -11.76
N GLN A 76 18.12 -1.15 -11.56
CA GLN A 76 18.81 -1.63 -10.39
C GLN A 76 18.18 -1.11 -9.10
N GLY A 77 17.93 -2.00 -8.15
CA GLY A 77 17.20 -1.74 -6.91
C GLY A 77 18.07 -1.59 -5.68
N ALA A 78 17.41 -1.61 -4.52
CA ALA A 78 17.98 -1.23 -3.24
C ALA A 78 18.48 -2.41 -2.38
N PHE A 79 18.41 -3.66 -2.85
CA PHE A 79 19.11 -4.76 -2.18
C PHE A 79 20.61 -4.68 -2.47
N ALA A 80 21.20 -3.54 -2.13
CA ALA A 80 22.59 -3.17 -2.35
C ALA A 80 23.05 -2.20 -1.26
N GLU A 81 24.38 -2.03 -1.11
CA GLU A 81 24.97 -1.06 -0.19
C GLU A 81 24.74 0.39 -0.64
N TYR A 82 24.67 0.60 -1.96
CA TYR A 82 24.46 1.92 -2.57
C TYR A 82 23.47 1.84 -3.73
N ILE A 83 22.72 2.92 -3.91
CA ILE A 83 21.81 3.11 -5.05
C ILE A 83 21.95 4.54 -5.59
N VAL A 84 21.87 4.69 -6.90
CA VAL A 84 21.84 6.00 -7.57
C VAL A 84 20.44 6.28 -8.06
N MET A 85 19.95 7.50 -7.82
CA MET A 85 18.60 7.93 -8.18
C MET A 85 18.56 9.37 -8.68
N GLU A 86 17.47 9.67 -9.40
CA GLU A 86 17.16 11.05 -9.74
C GLU A 86 16.72 11.83 -8.49
N GLU A 87 17.12 13.09 -8.41
CA GLU A 87 16.81 13.99 -7.29
C GLU A 87 15.29 14.10 -7.02
N GLU A 88 14.48 14.09 -8.07
CA GLU A 88 13.02 14.22 -7.97
C GLU A 88 12.37 13.05 -7.21
N ASN A 89 12.96 11.86 -7.30
CA ASN A 89 12.49 10.66 -6.62
C ASN A 89 12.79 10.65 -5.12
N VAL A 90 13.82 11.38 -4.70
CA VAL A 90 14.30 11.35 -3.31
C VAL A 90 13.39 12.14 -2.39
N VAL A 91 13.04 11.56 -1.25
CA VAL A 91 12.18 12.15 -0.24
C VAL A 91 12.93 12.28 1.08
N PRO A 92 13.21 13.51 1.53
CA PRO A 92 13.87 13.75 2.82
C PRO A 92 13.06 13.20 3.99
N VAL A 93 13.74 12.63 4.96
CA VAL A 93 13.17 12.06 6.18
C VAL A 93 13.71 12.80 7.40
N PRO A 94 12.85 13.23 8.36
CA PRO A 94 13.27 13.87 9.59
C PRO A 94 14.15 12.96 10.47
N GLU A 95 15.03 13.55 11.27
CA GLU A 95 15.96 12.82 12.14
C GLU A 95 15.28 11.91 13.16
N ASN A 96 14.11 12.29 13.66
CA ASN A 96 13.35 11.50 14.62
C ASN A 96 12.66 10.27 14.03
N VAL A 97 12.71 10.05 12.72
CA VAL A 97 12.22 8.85 12.04
C VAL A 97 13.37 7.86 11.87
N SER A 98 13.21 6.62 12.33
CA SER A 98 14.23 5.58 12.16
C SER A 98 14.41 5.18 10.69
N TYR A 99 15.55 4.62 10.32
CA TYR A 99 15.75 4.05 8.97
C TYR A 99 14.74 2.92 8.69
N ASP A 100 14.45 2.08 9.68
CA ASP A 100 13.46 1.00 9.55
C ASP A 100 12.07 1.55 9.19
N ALA A 101 11.62 2.59 9.92
CA ALA A 101 10.33 3.22 9.62
C ALA A 101 10.34 3.95 8.27
N ALA A 102 11.45 4.58 7.91
CA ALA A 102 11.62 5.27 6.63
C ALA A 102 11.60 4.30 5.44
N ALA A 103 12.10 3.07 5.59
CA ALA A 103 12.02 2.05 4.56
C ALA A 103 10.58 1.61 4.27
N MET A 104 9.66 1.78 5.23
CA MET A 104 8.25 1.45 5.09
C MET A 104 7.38 2.61 4.53
N VAL A 105 8.01 3.72 4.16
CA VAL A 105 7.27 4.85 3.55
C VAL A 105 6.64 4.44 2.23
N GLU A 106 7.34 3.70 1.38
CA GLU A 106 6.83 3.26 0.07
C GLU A 106 5.52 2.48 0.19
N PRO A 107 5.44 1.34 0.91
CA PRO A 107 4.20 0.57 1.02
C PRO A 107 3.07 1.35 1.72
N SER A 108 3.42 2.28 2.62
CA SER A 108 2.44 3.17 3.23
C SER A 108 1.86 4.17 2.23
N CYS A 109 2.70 4.71 1.33
CA CYS A 109 2.23 5.58 0.25
C CYS A 109 1.25 4.89 -0.69
N VAL A 110 1.44 3.60 -0.97
CA VAL A 110 0.50 2.80 -1.79
C VAL A 110 -0.91 2.83 -1.18
N VAL A 111 -1.01 2.67 0.12
CA VAL A 111 -2.30 2.73 0.83
C VAL A 111 -2.90 4.13 0.80
N ALA A 112 -2.11 5.15 1.14
CA ALA A 112 -2.58 6.55 1.13
C ALA A 112 -3.08 6.94 -0.27
N HIS A 113 -2.36 6.56 -1.32
CA HIS A 113 -2.75 6.78 -2.71
C HIS A 113 -4.11 6.14 -3.03
N GLY A 114 -4.34 4.90 -2.56
CA GLY A 114 -5.62 4.22 -2.70
C GLY A 114 -6.77 5.00 -2.03
N TYR A 115 -6.57 5.47 -0.81
CA TYR A 115 -7.59 6.25 -0.10
C TYR A 115 -7.86 7.61 -0.73
N TYR A 116 -6.84 8.28 -1.27
CA TYR A 116 -7.08 9.49 -2.08
C TYR A 116 -7.91 9.20 -3.32
N LYS A 117 -7.72 8.05 -3.97
CA LYS A 117 -8.50 7.66 -5.17
C LYS A 117 -9.96 7.41 -4.88
N VAL A 118 -10.27 6.76 -3.76
CA VAL A 118 -11.66 6.46 -3.38
C VAL A 118 -12.32 7.64 -2.66
N ASN A 119 -11.60 8.74 -2.43
CA ASN A 119 -12.08 9.89 -1.65
C ASN A 119 -12.65 9.40 -0.31
N LEU A 120 -11.78 8.81 0.53
CA LEU A 120 -12.17 8.42 1.87
C LEU A 120 -12.45 9.68 2.70
N ASP A 121 -13.68 9.83 3.15
CA ASP A 121 -14.15 11.01 3.88
C ASP A 121 -14.22 10.75 5.39
N PRO A 122 -14.04 11.80 6.22
CA PRO A 122 -14.31 11.70 7.65
C PRO A 122 -15.75 11.23 7.92
N GLY A 123 -15.89 10.23 8.80
CA GLY A 123 -17.19 9.64 9.10
C GLY A 123 -17.48 8.34 8.33
N ASP A 124 -16.77 8.02 7.27
CA ASP A 124 -16.91 6.75 6.55
C ASP A 124 -16.65 5.54 7.46
N THR A 125 -17.33 4.44 7.19
CA THR A 125 -17.02 3.12 7.73
C THR A 125 -16.15 2.35 6.74
N VAL A 126 -15.10 1.67 7.23
CA VAL A 126 -14.12 0.98 6.38
C VAL A 126 -13.99 -0.48 6.78
N ALA A 127 -14.06 -1.40 5.83
CA ALA A 127 -13.65 -2.80 6.02
C ALA A 127 -12.33 -3.05 5.29
N VAL A 128 -11.36 -3.60 5.99
CA VAL A 128 -10.05 -3.97 5.42
C VAL A 128 -9.93 -5.49 5.41
N VAL A 129 -9.82 -6.07 4.22
CA VAL A 129 -9.66 -7.51 4.00
C VAL A 129 -8.19 -7.84 3.82
N GLY A 130 -7.68 -8.66 4.75
CA GLY A 130 -6.26 -8.97 4.89
C GLY A 130 -5.57 -8.05 5.90
N CYS A 131 -4.93 -8.62 6.91
CA CYS A 131 -4.15 -7.92 7.94
C CYS A 131 -2.64 -8.20 7.79
N GLY A 132 -2.14 -8.28 6.56
CA GLY A 132 -0.72 -8.19 6.25
C GLY A 132 -0.21 -6.75 6.37
N THR A 133 1.03 -6.48 5.98
CA THR A 133 1.63 -5.13 6.06
C THR A 133 0.74 -4.06 5.44
N ILE A 134 0.23 -4.28 4.22
CA ILE A 134 -0.64 -3.32 3.52
C ILE A 134 -1.96 -3.12 4.27
N GLY A 135 -2.61 -4.18 4.74
CA GLY A 135 -3.87 -4.08 5.49
C GLY A 135 -3.70 -3.37 6.83
N LEU A 136 -2.62 -3.67 7.57
CA LEU A 136 -2.33 -2.98 8.84
C LEU A 136 -2.00 -1.49 8.64
N LEU A 137 -1.37 -1.13 7.52
CA LEU A 137 -1.22 0.27 7.11
C LEU A 137 -2.56 0.89 6.73
N ALA A 138 -3.42 0.14 6.01
CA ALA A 138 -4.75 0.62 5.62
C ALA A 138 -5.64 0.92 6.83
N ILE A 139 -5.57 0.10 7.88
CA ILE A 139 -6.28 0.35 9.14
C ILE A 139 -5.83 1.67 9.77
N GLN A 140 -4.54 1.91 9.89
CA GLN A 140 -4.01 3.15 10.46
C GLN A 140 -4.37 4.37 9.61
N TRP A 141 -4.18 4.28 8.29
CA TRP A 141 -4.55 5.35 7.37
C TRP A 141 -6.05 5.66 7.41
N ALA A 142 -6.94 4.66 7.51
CA ALA A 142 -8.37 4.90 7.63
C ALA A 142 -8.69 5.78 8.85
N LYS A 143 -8.04 5.53 10.00
CA LYS A 143 -8.19 6.37 11.19
C LYS A 143 -7.63 7.79 10.98
N ILE A 144 -6.49 7.93 10.31
CA ILE A 144 -5.91 9.25 9.97
C ILE A 144 -6.84 10.04 9.05
N PHE A 145 -7.49 9.41 8.09
CA PHE A 145 -8.50 10.04 7.23
C PHE A 145 -9.82 10.34 7.94
N GLY A 146 -9.98 9.88 9.20
CA GLY A 146 -11.17 10.19 10.01
C GLY A 146 -12.31 9.18 9.86
N ALA A 147 -12.02 7.95 9.45
CA ALA A 147 -13.03 6.89 9.43
C ALA A 147 -13.68 6.71 10.82
N SER A 148 -15.02 6.69 10.85
CA SER A 148 -15.80 6.53 12.07
C SER A 148 -15.69 5.13 12.66
N LYS A 149 -15.57 4.13 11.80
CA LYS A 149 -15.38 2.72 12.19
C LYS A 149 -14.47 2.01 11.19
N VAL A 150 -13.51 1.22 11.70
CA VAL A 150 -12.62 0.36 10.91
C VAL A 150 -12.79 -1.09 11.34
N ILE A 151 -13.16 -1.95 10.41
CA ILE A 151 -13.39 -3.39 10.59
C ILE A 151 -12.25 -4.14 9.90
N ALA A 152 -11.43 -4.87 10.66
CA ALA A 152 -10.36 -5.69 10.14
C ALA A 152 -10.82 -7.13 9.93
N ILE A 153 -10.51 -7.72 8.77
CA ILE A 153 -10.94 -9.07 8.40
C ILE A 153 -9.69 -9.88 8.00
N ASP A 154 -9.42 -10.96 8.69
CA ASP A 154 -8.35 -11.91 8.36
C ASP A 154 -8.75 -13.32 8.82
N ILE A 155 -7.95 -14.32 8.49
CA ILE A 155 -8.09 -15.70 8.96
C ILE A 155 -7.14 -16.04 10.12
N ASP A 156 -6.27 -15.10 10.52
CA ASP A 156 -5.22 -15.25 11.52
C ASP A 156 -5.51 -14.35 12.72
N ASP A 157 -5.74 -14.97 13.88
CA ASP A 157 -6.08 -14.24 15.11
C ASP A 157 -4.94 -13.34 15.61
N ALA A 158 -3.67 -13.74 15.42
CA ALA A 158 -2.54 -12.91 15.84
C ALA A 158 -2.46 -11.61 15.03
N LYS A 159 -2.76 -11.66 13.72
CA LYS A 159 -2.86 -10.48 12.87
C LYS A 159 -4.04 -9.61 13.26
N LEU A 160 -5.17 -10.19 13.61
CA LEU A 160 -6.36 -9.46 14.07
C LEU A 160 -6.12 -8.75 15.40
N GLU A 161 -5.40 -9.37 16.33
CA GLU A 161 -4.97 -8.73 17.57
C GLU A 161 -4.04 -7.52 17.32
N LEU A 162 -3.12 -7.64 16.37
CA LEU A 162 -2.29 -6.51 15.95
C LEU A 162 -3.12 -5.42 15.27
N ALA A 163 -4.05 -5.79 14.39
CA ALA A 163 -4.98 -4.86 13.75
C ALA A 163 -5.75 -4.02 14.77
N LYS A 164 -6.25 -4.66 15.85
CA LYS A 164 -6.93 -3.98 16.95
C LYS A 164 -6.03 -2.96 17.66
N LYS A 165 -4.77 -3.35 17.94
CA LYS A 165 -3.78 -2.44 18.56
C LYS A 165 -3.42 -1.25 17.66
N LEU A 166 -3.58 -1.40 16.34
CA LEU A 166 -3.28 -0.38 15.34
C LEU A 166 -4.50 0.45 14.92
N GLY A 167 -5.67 0.25 15.56
CA GLY A 167 -6.81 1.12 15.39
C GLY A 167 -8.04 0.50 14.74
N ALA A 168 -8.09 -0.81 14.50
CA ALA A 168 -9.35 -1.45 14.13
C ALA A 168 -10.32 -1.42 15.32
N ASP A 169 -11.55 -0.97 15.07
CA ASP A 169 -12.62 -0.95 16.07
C ASP A 169 -13.22 -2.33 16.27
N GLU A 170 -13.35 -3.09 15.16
CA GLU A 170 -13.85 -4.45 15.14
C GLU A 170 -12.91 -5.38 14.39
N THR A 171 -12.87 -6.64 14.78
CA THR A 171 -12.07 -7.67 14.12
C THR A 171 -12.93 -8.89 13.80
N ILE A 172 -12.79 -9.44 12.60
CA ILE A 172 -13.54 -10.61 12.11
C ILE A 172 -12.55 -11.67 11.65
N ASN A 173 -12.53 -12.82 12.33
CA ASN A 173 -11.87 -14.00 11.80
C ASN A 173 -12.81 -14.70 10.81
N SER A 174 -12.45 -14.66 9.53
CA SER A 174 -13.27 -15.18 8.43
C SER A 174 -12.93 -16.61 8.01
N ARG A 175 -12.09 -17.35 8.76
CA ARG A 175 -11.66 -18.70 8.41
C ARG A 175 -12.82 -19.66 8.15
N ASN A 176 -13.88 -19.58 8.97
CA ASN A 176 -15.06 -20.44 8.90
C ASN A 176 -16.36 -19.63 8.90
N LYS A 177 -16.31 -18.36 8.44
CA LYS A 177 -17.44 -17.44 8.45
C LYS A 177 -17.52 -16.72 7.12
N GLU A 178 -18.73 -16.33 6.73
CA GLU A 178 -18.94 -15.49 5.57
C GLU A 178 -18.72 -14.02 5.97
N PRO A 179 -17.68 -13.33 5.40
CA PRO A 179 -17.35 -11.97 5.80
C PRO A 179 -18.52 -10.99 5.67
N PHE A 180 -19.34 -11.14 4.66
CA PHE A 180 -20.55 -10.32 4.44
C PHE A 180 -21.49 -10.35 5.66
N GLU A 181 -21.82 -11.53 6.16
CA GLU A 181 -22.71 -11.68 7.31
C GLU A 181 -22.12 -11.07 8.58
N GLU A 182 -20.84 -11.31 8.82
CA GLU A 182 -20.15 -10.81 10.00
C GLU A 182 -20.03 -9.28 9.98
N VAL A 183 -19.71 -8.67 8.82
CA VAL A 183 -19.68 -7.20 8.68
C VAL A 183 -21.06 -6.61 8.97
N HIS A 184 -22.14 -7.19 8.46
CA HIS A 184 -23.49 -6.73 8.76
C HIS A 184 -23.82 -6.82 10.26
N LYS A 185 -23.42 -7.88 10.96
CA LYS A 185 -23.63 -8.04 12.40
C LYS A 185 -22.98 -6.90 13.21
N VAL A 186 -21.71 -6.57 12.89
CA VAL A 186 -20.94 -5.57 13.66
C VAL A 186 -21.19 -4.14 13.19
N ASN A 187 -21.82 -3.95 12.01
CA ASN A 187 -22.08 -2.64 11.41
C ASN A 187 -23.58 -2.28 11.35
N GLY A 188 -24.36 -2.74 12.33
CA GLY A 188 -25.77 -2.34 12.46
C GLY A 188 -26.69 -2.81 11.33
N GLY A 189 -26.41 -3.98 10.74
CA GLY A 189 -27.17 -4.56 9.63
C GLY A 189 -26.85 -3.99 8.25
N LYS A 190 -25.76 -3.22 8.12
CA LYS A 190 -25.33 -2.55 6.89
C LYS A 190 -23.97 -3.03 6.43
N GLY A 191 -23.66 -2.85 5.16
CA GLY A 191 -22.31 -2.89 4.63
C GLY A 191 -21.50 -1.65 5.06
N VAL A 192 -20.28 -1.51 4.54
CA VAL A 192 -19.40 -0.37 4.81
C VAL A 192 -19.40 0.64 3.65
N ASP A 193 -18.99 1.87 3.93
CA ASP A 193 -18.83 2.90 2.89
C ASP A 193 -17.64 2.59 1.97
N VAL A 194 -16.56 2.03 2.52
CA VAL A 194 -15.37 1.64 1.75
C VAL A 194 -14.91 0.24 2.15
N ALA A 195 -14.84 -0.67 1.19
CA ALA A 195 -14.25 -1.99 1.34
C ALA A 195 -12.89 -2.04 0.65
N VAL A 196 -11.83 -2.41 1.38
CA VAL A 196 -10.44 -2.46 0.90
C VAL A 196 -9.99 -3.91 0.80
N GLU A 197 -9.55 -4.33 -0.38
CA GLU A 197 -8.91 -5.62 -0.61
C GLU A 197 -7.39 -5.45 -0.58
N SER A 198 -6.72 -6.09 0.37
CA SER A 198 -5.27 -6.03 0.56
C SER A 198 -4.59 -7.39 0.73
N ALA A 199 -5.36 -8.47 0.75
CA ALA A 199 -4.84 -9.82 0.90
C ALA A 199 -4.28 -10.39 -0.41
N GLY A 200 -4.77 -9.91 -1.55
CA GLY A 200 -4.31 -10.34 -2.87
C GLY A 200 -4.60 -11.81 -3.18
N THR A 201 -5.77 -12.33 -2.76
CA THR A 201 -6.17 -13.69 -3.10
C THR A 201 -7.42 -13.70 -3.99
N PRO A 202 -7.63 -14.73 -4.83
CA PRO A 202 -8.85 -14.85 -5.63
C PRO A 202 -10.13 -14.85 -4.79
N ILE A 203 -10.09 -15.46 -3.61
CA ILE A 203 -11.24 -15.57 -2.70
C ILE A 203 -11.60 -14.19 -2.13
N THR A 204 -10.64 -13.50 -1.54
CA THR A 204 -10.86 -12.18 -0.93
C THR A 204 -11.23 -11.14 -1.97
N SER A 205 -10.61 -11.19 -3.16
CA SER A 205 -10.96 -10.30 -4.28
C SER A 205 -12.43 -10.44 -4.68
N ALA A 206 -12.98 -11.66 -4.70
CA ALA A 206 -14.38 -11.88 -5.01
C ALA A 206 -15.31 -11.46 -3.86
N GLN A 207 -14.95 -11.76 -2.60
CA GLN A 207 -15.76 -11.47 -1.43
C GLN A 207 -15.91 -9.97 -1.14
N THR A 208 -14.86 -9.18 -1.41
CA THR A 208 -14.82 -7.74 -1.09
C THR A 208 -15.98 -6.95 -1.71
N PHE A 209 -16.48 -7.35 -2.88
CA PHE A 209 -17.66 -6.72 -3.50
C PHE A 209 -18.92 -6.80 -2.63
N SER A 210 -19.02 -7.82 -1.77
CA SER A 210 -20.20 -8.00 -0.93
C SER A 210 -20.19 -7.13 0.33
N LEU A 211 -19.06 -6.57 0.71
CA LEU A 211 -18.89 -5.86 1.97
C LEU A 211 -19.36 -4.41 1.91
N ALA A 212 -19.28 -3.78 0.73
CA ALA A 212 -19.70 -2.40 0.56
C ALA A 212 -21.23 -2.26 0.53
N ASP A 213 -21.74 -1.22 1.17
CA ASP A 213 -23.16 -0.87 1.18
C ASP A 213 -23.59 -0.19 -0.14
N LYS A 214 -24.85 0.22 -0.24
CA LYS A 214 -25.41 0.92 -1.40
C LYS A 214 -24.66 2.24 -1.64
N GLY A 215 -24.23 2.46 -2.88
CA GLY A 215 -23.41 3.61 -3.29
C GLY A 215 -21.98 3.55 -2.78
N GLY A 216 -21.60 2.47 -2.10
CA GLY A 216 -20.27 2.29 -1.50
C GLY A 216 -19.15 2.13 -2.53
N ARG A 217 -17.93 2.11 -2.01
CA ARG A 217 -16.68 2.07 -2.79
C ARG A 217 -15.89 0.82 -2.46
N VAL A 218 -15.34 0.18 -3.48
CA VAL A 218 -14.46 -0.99 -3.34
C VAL A 218 -13.09 -0.62 -3.88
N LEU A 219 -12.07 -0.77 -3.06
CA LEU A 219 -10.68 -0.47 -3.38
C LEU A 219 -9.85 -1.75 -3.44
N PHE A 220 -9.26 -2.03 -4.59
CA PHE A 220 -8.29 -3.09 -4.77
C PHE A 220 -6.86 -2.53 -4.72
N VAL A 221 -6.09 -3.00 -3.75
CA VAL A 221 -4.66 -2.76 -3.58
C VAL A 221 -3.88 -4.07 -3.75
N GLY A 222 -4.47 -5.18 -3.31
CA GLY A 222 -3.95 -6.53 -3.52
C GLY A 222 -4.06 -6.98 -4.98
N ILE A 223 -3.10 -7.79 -5.41
CA ILE A 223 -3.11 -8.41 -6.76
C ILE A 223 -3.22 -9.92 -6.57
N PRO A 224 -4.33 -10.54 -7.02
CA PRO A 224 -4.47 -12.00 -6.95
C PRO A 224 -3.55 -12.70 -7.95
N TYR A 225 -2.95 -13.81 -7.53
CA TYR A 225 -2.08 -14.64 -8.38
C TYR A 225 -2.82 -15.84 -8.99
N GLY A 226 -4.09 -15.69 -9.27
CA GLY A 226 -4.93 -16.67 -9.94
C GLY A 226 -6.25 -16.06 -10.38
N ASP A 227 -7.04 -16.83 -11.11
CA ASP A 227 -8.32 -16.38 -11.62
C ASP A 227 -9.31 -16.07 -10.50
N VAL A 228 -10.03 -14.96 -10.63
CA VAL A 228 -11.02 -14.52 -9.68
C VAL A 228 -12.41 -14.97 -10.12
N MET A 229 -12.96 -15.99 -9.47
CA MET A 229 -14.31 -16.46 -9.69
C MET A 229 -15.29 -15.69 -8.82
N VAL A 230 -16.04 -14.77 -9.42
CA VAL A 230 -17.01 -13.96 -8.70
C VAL A 230 -18.38 -14.67 -8.69
N LYS A 231 -18.86 -15.05 -7.49
CA LYS A 231 -20.19 -15.60 -7.32
C LYS A 231 -21.25 -14.61 -7.82
N ARG A 232 -22.33 -15.12 -8.42
CA ARG A 232 -23.47 -14.28 -8.89
C ARG A 232 -23.93 -13.29 -7.81
N LEU A 233 -24.04 -13.71 -6.55
CA LEU A 233 -24.44 -12.86 -5.44
C LEU A 233 -23.53 -11.63 -5.28
N TYR A 234 -22.22 -11.82 -5.38
CA TYR A 234 -21.23 -10.72 -5.25
C TYR A 234 -21.27 -9.79 -6.47
N PHE A 235 -21.41 -10.38 -7.67
CA PHE A 235 -21.54 -9.59 -8.89
C PHE A 235 -22.80 -8.73 -8.89
N GLU A 236 -23.94 -9.30 -8.44
CA GLU A 236 -25.21 -8.55 -8.32
C GLU A 236 -25.09 -7.35 -7.38
N LYS A 237 -24.21 -7.42 -6.34
CA LYS A 237 -23.95 -6.27 -5.46
C LYS A 237 -23.34 -5.09 -6.22
N ILE A 238 -22.44 -5.33 -7.18
CA ILE A 238 -21.88 -4.25 -8.00
C ILE A 238 -23.01 -3.46 -8.68
N VAL A 239 -23.98 -4.16 -9.27
CA VAL A 239 -25.07 -3.54 -10.02
C VAL A 239 -26.16 -2.98 -9.08
N ARG A 240 -26.65 -3.80 -8.13
CA ARG A 240 -27.79 -3.43 -7.29
C ARG A 240 -27.45 -2.40 -6.20
N ASN A 241 -26.20 -2.35 -5.78
CA ASN A 241 -25.72 -1.36 -4.83
C ASN A 241 -25.06 -0.16 -5.52
N GLU A 242 -24.99 -0.11 -6.86
CA GLU A 242 -24.33 0.96 -7.62
C GLU A 242 -22.88 1.22 -7.11
N LEU A 243 -22.11 0.13 -6.91
CA LEU A 243 -20.77 0.23 -6.34
C LEU A 243 -19.81 0.93 -7.27
N LYS A 244 -18.94 1.74 -6.70
CA LYS A 244 -17.79 2.33 -7.38
C LYS A 244 -16.56 1.45 -7.10
N VAL A 245 -15.99 0.86 -8.15
CA VAL A 245 -14.85 -0.06 -8.04
C VAL A 245 -13.58 0.64 -8.49
N TYR A 246 -12.55 0.62 -7.66
CA TYR A 246 -11.27 1.28 -7.87
C TYR A 246 -10.12 0.29 -7.81
N GLY A 247 -9.22 0.34 -8.79
CA GLY A 247 -7.88 -0.20 -8.70
C GLY A 247 -6.90 0.90 -8.30
N SER A 248 -5.97 0.58 -7.41
CA SER A 248 -4.87 1.46 -7.06
C SER A 248 -3.54 0.82 -7.46
N TRP A 249 -2.72 1.57 -8.18
CA TRP A 249 -1.44 1.09 -8.70
C TRP A 249 -0.33 2.07 -8.39
N ASN A 250 0.73 1.59 -7.74
CA ASN A 250 1.85 2.39 -7.24
C ASN A 250 1.39 3.54 -6.33
N ALA A 251 2.29 4.47 -6.02
CA ALA A 251 2.00 5.61 -5.17
C ALA A 251 2.64 6.86 -5.77
N ILE A 252 2.15 7.28 -6.94
CA ILE A 252 2.64 8.46 -7.64
C ILE A 252 1.50 9.34 -8.13
N SER A 253 1.56 10.60 -7.76
CA SER A 253 0.60 11.62 -8.17
C SER A 253 1.28 12.94 -8.48
N ALA A 254 0.55 13.90 -9.00
CA ALA A 254 1.06 15.23 -9.27
C ALA A 254 0.81 16.18 -8.07
N PRO A 255 1.78 17.05 -7.75
CA PRO A 255 3.15 17.14 -8.28
C PRO A 255 3.98 15.92 -7.81
N PHE A 256 4.83 15.40 -8.69
CA PHE A 256 5.65 14.20 -8.38
C PHE A 256 6.57 14.42 -7.15
N PRO A 257 6.76 13.40 -6.29
CA PRO A 257 6.21 12.04 -6.34
C PRO A 257 4.76 11.92 -5.81
N GLY A 258 4.19 12.96 -5.24
CA GLY A 258 2.83 13.02 -4.74
C GLY A 258 2.76 13.34 -3.24
N LYS A 259 1.61 13.88 -2.83
CA LYS A 259 1.37 14.25 -1.43
C LYS A 259 1.37 13.04 -0.49
N GLU A 260 1.10 11.85 -0.99
CA GLU A 260 1.18 10.60 -0.23
C GLU A 260 2.55 10.40 0.43
N TRP A 261 3.64 10.80 -0.23
CA TRP A 261 4.99 10.69 0.28
C TRP A 261 5.26 11.63 1.44
N THR A 262 4.96 12.91 1.26
CA THR A 262 5.15 13.93 2.32
C THR A 262 4.23 13.69 3.50
N SER A 263 2.98 13.29 3.25
CA SER A 263 2.01 12.95 4.30
C SER A 263 2.47 11.73 5.09
N THR A 264 2.95 10.68 4.43
CA THR A 264 3.45 9.47 5.12
C THR A 264 4.59 9.81 6.05
N VAL A 265 5.61 10.53 5.56
CA VAL A 265 6.75 10.96 6.39
C VAL A 265 6.28 11.82 7.57
N HIS A 266 5.33 12.73 7.35
CA HIS A 266 4.76 13.55 8.41
C HIS A 266 4.08 12.70 9.50
N PHE A 267 3.20 11.77 9.11
CA PHE A 267 2.46 10.95 10.08
C PHE A 267 3.32 9.90 10.79
N ILE A 268 4.42 9.46 10.20
CA ILE A 268 5.44 8.67 10.91
C ILE A 268 6.16 9.56 11.93
N SER A 269 6.61 10.74 11.51
CA SER A 269 7.36 11.67 12.36
C SER A 269 6.59 12.16 13.59
N ASN A 270 5.26 12.32 13.49
CA ASN A 270 4.41 12.71 14.61
C ASN A 270 3.83 11.52 15.40
N GLY A 271 4.17 10.27 15.04
CA GLY A 271 3.78 9.05 15.75
C GLY A 271 2.36 8.54 15.49
N GLN A 272 1.62 9.15 14.55
CA GLN A 272 0.28 8.66 14.16
C GLN A 272 0.33 7.41 13.30
N LEU A 273 1.35 7.27 12.45
CA LEU A 273 1.67 6.02 11.74
C LEU A 273 2.75 5.25 12.49
N LYS A 274 2.41 4.07 12.97
CA LYS A 274 3.31 3.17 13.73
C LYS A 274 3.86 2.11 12.79
N MET A 275 5.16 2.16 12.49
CA MET A 275 5.82 1.23 11.57
C MET A 275 6.46 0.04 12.29
N ASP A 276 7.11 0.27 13.45
CA ASP A 276 7.83 -0.77 14.18
C ASP A 276 7.03 -2.05 14.47
N PRO A 277 5.72 -1.98 14.84
CA PRO A 277 4.92 -3.19 15.07
C PRO A 277 4.70 -4.05 13.82
N LEU A 278 4.96 -3.51 12.63
CA LEU A 278 4.79 -4.20 11.34
C LEU A 278 6.06 -4.97 10.94
N ILE A 279 7.20 -4.67 11.56
CA ILE A 279 8.50 -5.27 11.23
C ILE A 279 8.66 -6.56 12.00
N THR A 280 8.60 -7.69 11.30
CA THR A 280 8.69 -9.01 11.91
C THR A 280 10.13 -9.53 12.03
N HIS A 281 11.01 -9.17 11.09
CA HIS A 281 12.39 -9.65 11.03
C HIS A 281 13.35 -8.54 10.61
N ARG A 282 14.57 -8.59 11.15
CA ARG A 282 15.70 -7.74 10.73
C ARG A 282 16.86 -8.66 10.41
N LEU A 283 17.28 -8.66 9.17
CA LEU A 283 18.34 -9.53 8.65
C LEU A 283 19.41 -8.69 7.95
N PRO A 284 20.69 -9.05 8.04
CA PRO A 284 21.72 -8.40 7.24
C PRO A 284 21.52 -8.71 5.75
N LEU A 285 21.98 -7.81 4.87
CA LEU A 285 21.83 -7.96 3.42
C LEU A 285 22.40 -9.29 2.90
N SER A 286 23.46 -9.80 3.51
CA SER A 286 24.06 -11.11 3.19
C SER A 286 23.11 -12.29 3.39
N LYS A 287 22.03 -12.11 4.13
CA LYS A 287 20.99 -13.12 4.40
C LYS A 287 19.69 -12.84 3.65
N GLY A 288 19.69 -11.97 2.67
CA GLY A 288 18.49 -11.60 1.91
C GLY A 288 17.80 -12.78 1.21
N VAL A 289 18.55 -13.83 0.85
CA VAL A 289 17.98 -15.07 0.25
C VAL A 289 17.26 -15.94 1.29
N GLU A 290 17.60 -15.81 2.58
CA GLU A 290 16.97 -16.54 3.69
C GLU A 290 15.65 -15.85 4.14
N ALA A 291 15.45 -14.59 3.76
CA ALA A 291 14.31 -13.76 4.12
C ALA A 291 13.05 -14.14 3.32
#